data_27fa4ee6b12c79fb8cfa41218d82307a
#
_entry.id   27fa4ee6b12c79fb8cfa41218d82307a
#
_cell.length_a   1.000
_cell.length_b   1.000
_cell.length_c   1.000
_cell.angle_alpha   90.00
_cell.angle_beta   90.00
_cell.angle_gamma   90.00
#
_symmetry.space_group_name_H-M   'P 1'
#
loop_
_entity.id
_entity.type
_entity.pdbx_description
1 polymer ?
#
loop_
_entity_poly.entity_id
_entity_poly.type
_entity_poly.pdbx_seq_one_letter_code
_entity_poly.pdbx_strand_id
1 'polypeptide(L)'
;MEETDNNLRNALLQFYSTDVEYLQNQANPFADIAESDWFYDDVLHSFFGGLIKGTSNDTFSPDTTISRGQIITILYRLDGEKNLPDSSEVLPFPDVSNSWYSDAVHWATHEGIINGYNNGKFGPNDPVTREQIAVILWRYAKYAGYEMGTGKTMNMFSFDDASDISEFAIAPMQWAYGYSIINGTSSTTLSPQGYATRAQFAAIICRFCAKVMK
;
A
#
# COMPACT_ATOMS: atom_id res chain seq x y z
N MET A 1 -3.28 19.33 19.13
CA MET A 1 -3.52 18.73 17.80
C MET A 1 -2.58 17.56 17.47
N GLU A 2 -1.35 17.53 17.97
CA GLU A 2 -0.43 16.37 17.83
C GLU A 2 -0.86 15.09 18.57
N GLU A 3 -1.68 15.22 19.61
CA GLU A 3 -2.08 14.09 20.47
C GLU A 3 -3.17 13.18 19.84
N THR A 4 -4.00 13.73 18.95
CA THR A 4 -5.07 12.99 18.24
C THR A 4 -4.51 12.19 17.06
N ASP A 5 -3.49 12.70 16.37
CA ASP A 5 -2.87 12.04 15.20
C ASP A 5 -2.06 10.81 15.63
N ASN A 6 -1.39 10.87 16.78
CA ASN A 6 -0.71 9.73 17.37
C ASN A 6 -1.67 8.61 17.80
N ASN A 7 -2.92 8.94 18.17
CA ASN A 7 -3.87 7.95 18.65
C ASN A 7 -4.41 7.04 17.56
N LEU A 8 -4.71 7.56 16.36
CA LEU A 8 -5.18 6.73 15.23
C LEU A 8 -4.07 5.84 14.69
N ARG A 9 -2.87 6.41 14.51
CA ARG A 9 -1.68 5.66 14.11
C ARG A 9 -1.34 4.57 15.13
N ASN A 10 -1.34 4.89 16.42
CA ASN A 10 -1.08 3.92 17.48
C ASN A 10 -2.18 2.86 17.58
N ALA A 11 -3.45 3.22 17.38
CA ALA A 11 -4.55 2.28 17.32
C ALA A 11 -4.41 1.32 16.12
N LEU A 12 -4.01 1.82 14.95
CA LEU A 12 -3.73 0.99 13.78
C LEU A 12 -2.51 0.08 14.02
N LEU A 13 -1.43 0.60 14.61
CA LEU A 13 -0.26 -0.19 14.97
C LEU A 13 -0.60 -1.28 16.00
N GLN A 14 -1.39 -0.94 17.01
CA GLN A 14 -1.88 -1.87 18.01
C GLN A 14 -2.80 -2.93 17.38
N PHE A 15 -3.69 -2.53 16.48
CA PHE A 15 -4.56 -3.42 15.73
C PHE A 15 -3.75 -4.43 14.89
N TYR A 16 -2.70 -3.98 14.18
CA TYR A 16 -1.84 -4.88 13.40
C TYR A 16 -0.85 -5.70 14.23
N SER A 17 -0.63 -5.35 15.51
CA SER A 17 0.33 -6.05 16.37
C SER A 17 -0.30 -7.06 17.34
N THR A 18 -1.59 -6.94 17.67
CA THR A 18 -2.18 -7.63 18.82
C THR A 18 -3.42 -8.48 18.55
N ASP A 19 -4.15 -8.32 17.44
CA ASP A 19 -5.53 -8.84 17.43
C ASP A 19 -5.89 -9.83 16.33
N VAL A 20 -5.18 -10.95 16.25
CA VAL A 20 -5.72 -12.17 15.62
C VAL A 20 -7.03 -12.60 16.30
N GLU A 21 -7.15 -12.44 17.61
CA GLU A 21 -8.34 -12.80 18.38
C GLU A 21 -9.54 -11.87 18.11
N TYR A 22 -9.31 -10.56 17.90
CA TYR A 22 -10.37 -9.63 17.51
C TYR A 22 -10.99 -9.99 16.15
N LEU A 23 -10.16 -10.36 15.17
CA LEU A 23 -10.63 -10.73 13.84
C LEU A 23 -11.41 -12.03 13.81
N GLN A 24 -11.01 -13.01 14.62
CA GLN A 24 -11.73 -14.30 14.72
C GLN A 24 -13.17 -14.15 15.19
N ASN A 25 -13.51 -13.03 15.83
CA ASN A 25 -14.86 -12.71 16.31
C ASN A 25 -15.64 -11.80 15.35
N GLN A 26 -15.05 -11.35 14.23
CA GLN A 26 -15.72 -10.50 13.25
C GLN A 26 -16.28 -11.36 12.11
N ALA A 27 -17.56 -11.14 11.78
CA ALA A 27 -18.16 -11.76 10.61
C ALA A 27 -17.56 -11.15 9.33
N ASN A 28 -17.17 -12.01 8.39
CA ASN A 28 -16.75 -11.57 7.06
C ASN A 28 -17.91 -10.84 6.34
N PRO A 29 -17.76 -9.56 5.99
CA PRO A 29 -18.81 -8.81 5.32
C PRO A 29 -18.89 -9.07 3.81
N PHE A 30 -17.88 -9.75 3.22
CA PHE A 30 -17.74 -9.89 1.78
C PHE A 30 -18.14 -11.28 1.29
N ALA A 31 -19.05 -11.32 0.33
CA ALA A 31 -19.54 -12.58 -0.25
C ALA A 31 -18.53 -13.19 -1.26
N ASP A 32 -17.58 -12.41 -1.74
CA ASP A 32 -16.60 -12.80 -2.76
C ASP A 32 -15.23 -13.18 -2.20
N ILE A 33 -15.11 -13.37 -0.88
CA ILE A 33 -13.93 -13.95 -0.22
C ILE A 33 -14.34 -15.05 0.75
N ALA A 34 -13.58 -16.14 0.80
CA ALA A 34 -13.80 -17.29 1.65
C ALA A 34 -12.63 -17.50 2.62
N GLU A 35 -12.90 -18.16 3.76
CA GLU A 35 -11.85 -18.50 4.75
C GLU A 35 -10.70 -19.32 4.16
N SER A 36 -10.94 -20.06 3.08
CA SER A 36 -9.92 -20.83 2.38
C SER A 36 -9.00 -20.00 1.49
N ASP A 37 -9.32 -18.73 1.24
CA ASP A 37 -8.50 -17.88 0.39
C ASP A 37 -7.22 -17.47 1.10
N TRP A 38 -6.08 -17.53 0.42
CA TRP A 38 -4.76 -17.24 0.98
C TRP A 38 -4.62 -15.80 1.51
N PHE A 39 -5.49 -14.91 1.06
CA PHE A 39 -5.52 -13.48 1.41
C PHE A 39 -6.60 -13.13 2.44
N TYR A 40 -7.37 -14.10 2.92
CA TYR A 40 -8.55 -13.88 3.76
C TYR A 40 -8.24 -13.00 4.97
N ASP A 41 -7.27 -13.40 5.77
CA ASP A 41 -6.88 -12.66 6.97
C ASP A 41 -6.36 -11.25 6.64
N ASP A 42 -5.51 -11.12 5.61
CA ASP A 42 -4.96 -9.83 5.20
C ASP A 42 -6.05 -8.86 4.72
N VAL A 43 -7.07 -9.37 4.00
CA VAL A 43 -8.22 -8.56 3.56
C VAL A 43 -9.04 -8.09 4.76
N LEU A 44 -9.39 -8.98 5.68
CA LEU A 44 -10.18 -8.61 6.86
C LEU A 44 -9.38 -7.67 7.78
N HIS A 45 -8.09 -7.90 7.99
CA HIS A 45 -7.22 -7.00 8.75
C HIS A 45 -7.21 -5.59 8.15
N SER A 46 -6.97 -5.49 6.85
CA SER A 46 -6.91 -4.18 6.18
C SER A 46 -8.28 -3.48 6.15
N PHE A 47 -9.37 -4.23 6.08
CA PHE A 47 -10.73 -3.71 6.11
C PHE A 47 -11.14 -3.21 7.51
N PHE A 48 -11.04 -4.05 8.54
CA PHE A 48 -11.40 -3.67 9.91
C PHE A 48 -10.45 -2.63 10.50
N GLY A 49 -9.19 -2.61 10.05
CA GLY A 49 -8.23 -1.54 10.32
C GLY A 49 -8.53 -0.22 9.59
N GLY A 50 -9.60 -0.15 8.79
CA GLY A 50 -10.03 1.07 8.10
C GLY A 50 -9.18 1.47 6.89
N LEU A 51 -8.19 0.66 6.49
CA LEU A 51 -7.28 0.98 5.40
C LEU A 51 -7.92 0.74 4.03
N ILE A 52 -8.42 -0.47 3.79
CA ILE A 52 -9.01 -0.86 2.50
C ILE A 52 -10.52 -1.02 2.68
N LYS A 53 -11.30 -0.37 1.82
CA LYS A 53 -12.75 -0.53 1.78
C LYS A 53 -13.13 -1.55 0.70
N GLY A 54 -14.31 -2.19 0.85
CA GLY A 54 -14.92 -2.94 -0.23
C GLY A 54 -15.21 -2.08 -1.45
N THR A 55 -15.44 -2.70 -2.59
CA THR A 55 -15.94 -2.02 -3.81
C THR A 55 -17.46 -1.81 -3.73
N SER A 56 -18.14 -2.61 -2.90
CA SER A 56 -19.51 -2.40 -2.43
C SER A 56 -19.63 -2.78 -0.95
N ASN A 57 -20.83 -2.80 -0.41
CA ASN A 57 -21.08 -3.18 0.99
C ASN A 57 -20.76 -4.66 1.27
N ASP A 58 -20.88 -5.52 0.25
CA ASP A 58 -20.73 -6.97 0.35
C ASP A 58 -19.71 -7.57 -0.63
N THR A 59 -18.93 -6.72 -1.31
CA THR A 59 -17.97 -7.14 -2.32
C THR A 59 -16.62 -6.47 -2.09
N PHE A 60 -15.55 -7.27 -2.04
CA PHE A 60 -14.17 -6.77 -1.94
C PHE A 60 -13.50 -6.61 -3.31
N SER A 61 -13.83 -7.47 -4.27
CA SER A 61 -13.20 -7.59 -5.60
C SER A 61 -11.71 -7.95 -5.53
N PRO A 62 -11.34 -9.11 -4.95
CA PRO A 62 -9.95 -9.47 -4.63
C PRO A 62 -9.04 -9.52 -5.87
N ASP A 63 -9.56 -9.97 -7.01
CA ASP A 63 -8.79 -10.19 -8.25
C ASP A 63 -8.71 -8.94 -9.14
N THR A 64 -9.44 -7.88 -8.82
CA THR A 64 -9.35 -6.62 -9.56
C THR A 64 -8.00 -5.95 -9.28
N THR A 65 -7.36 -5.42 -10.32
CA THR A 65 -6.10 -4.67 -10.15
C THR A 65 -6.31 -3.43 -9.27
N ILE A 66 -5.35 -3.18 -8.38
CA ILE A 66 -5.39 -1.98 -7.56
C ILE A 66 -4.91 -0.76 -8.36
N SER A 67 -5.58 0.38 -8.18
CA SER A 67 -5.22 1.62 -8.86
C SER A 67 -4.30 2.52 -8.04
N ARG A 68 -3.63 3.47 -8.73
CA ARG A 68 -2.75 4.45 -8.10
C ARG A 68 -3.48 5.30 -7.07
N GLY A 69 -4.70 5.76 -7.40
CA GLY A 69 -5.54 6.51 -6.46
C GLY A 69 -5.92 5.71 -5.22
N GLN A 70 -6.20 4.41 -5.38
CA GLN A 70 -6.50 3.54 -4.24
C GLN A 70 -5.28 3.38 -3.31
N ILE A 71 -4.09 3.10 -3.85
CA ILE A 71 -2.87 2.94 -3.04
C ILE A 71 -2.60 4.20 -2.23
N ILE A 72 -2.63 5.37 -2.88
CA ILE A 72 -2.33 6.64 -2.21
C ILE A 72 -3.37 6.97 -1.14
N THR A 73 -4.65 6.68 -1.38
CA THR A 73 -5.69 6.87 -0.36
C THR A 73 -5.51 5.94 0.84
N ILE A 74 -5.03 4.71 0.62
CA ILE A 74 -4.72 3.77 1.70
C ILE A 74 -3.55 4.30 2.54
N LEU A 75 -2.49 4.79 1.90
CA LEU A 75 -1.35 5.38 2.61
C LEU A 75 -1.72 6.67 3.35
N TYR A 76 -2.59 7.50 2.79
CA TYR A 76 -3.09 8.71 3.44
C TYR A 76 -3.88 8.37 4.71
N ARG A 77 -4.73 7.34 4.67
CA ARG A 77 -5.41 6.82 5.88
C ARG A 77 -4.42 6.27 6.88
N LEU A 78 -3.43 5.51 6.42
CA LEU A 78 -2.38 4.94 7.29
C LEU A 78 -1.57 6.03 8.00
N ASP A 79 -1.38 7.18 7.35
CA ASP A 79 -0.70 8.36 7.91
C ASP A 79 -1.61 9.21 8.82
N GLY A 80 -2.87 8.83 9.00
CA GLY A 80 -3.85 9.50 9.87
C GLY A 80 -4.62 10.62 9.19
N GLU A 81 -4.66 10.65 7.86
CA GLU A 81 -5.37 11.68 7.07
C GLU A 81 -4.96 13.12 7.48
N LYS A 82 -3.65 13.32 7.67
CA LYS A 82 -3.08 14.59 8.14
C LYS A 82 -3.58 15.78 7.33
N ASN A 83 -3.62 16.93 7.98
CA ASN A 83 -4.03 18.18 7.34
C ASN A 83 -3.25 18.41 6.06
N LEU A 84 -3.99 18.72 5.00
CA LEU A 84 -3.40 19.08 3.71
C LEU A 84 -2.52 20.33 3.87
N PRO A 85 -1.44 20.43 3.11
CA PRO A 85 -0.77 21.70 2.88
C PRO A 85 -1.79 22.72 2.39
N ASP A 86 -1.52 24.00 2.58
CA ASP A 86 -2.44 25.11 2.26
C ASP A 86 -3.25 24.82 0.99
N SER A 87 -4.58 24.84 1.10
CA SER A 87 -5.54 24.54 0.04
C SER A 87 -5.46 25.50 -1.16
N SER A 88 -4.58 26.49 -1.11
CA SER A 88 -4.26 27.38 -2.23
C SER A 88 -3.33 26.77 -3.27
N GLU A 89 -2.69 25.66 -2.96
CA GLU A 89 -1.79 24.95 -3.87
C GLU A 89 -2.61 24.11 -4.86
N VAL A 90 -2.68 24.57 -6.09
CA VAL A 90 -3.39 23.85 -7.16
C VAL A 90 -2.56 22.63 -7.56
N LEU A 91 -3.15 21.45 -7.46
CA LEU A 91 -2.52 20.22 -7.97
C LEU A 91 -2.19 20.38 -9.46
N PRO A 92 -0.97 20.01 -9.87
CA PRO A 92 -0.54 20.17 -11.27
C PRO A 92 -1.15 19.11 -12.23
N PHE A 93 -2.14 18.33 -11.75
CA PHE A 93 -2.71 17.21 -12.49
C PHE A 93 -4.15 17.48 -12.93
N PRO A 94 -4.40 17.68 -14.25
CA PRO A 94 -5.73 17.98 -14.76
C PRO A 94 -6.74 16.83 -14.62
N ASP A 95 -6.25 15.61 -14.39
CA ASP A 95 -7.05 14.40 -14.20
C ASP A 95 -7.34 14.10 -12.72
N VAL A 96 -6.94 14.98 -11.80
CA VAL A 96 -7.27 14.93 -10.38
C VAL A 96 -8.14 16.12 -10.03
N SER A 97 -9.44 15.90 -9.90
CA SER A 97 -10.40 16.95 -9.55
C SER A 97 -11.50 16.38 -8.67
N ASN A 98 -11.81 17.06 -7.56
CA ASN A 98 -12.93 16.82 -6.63
C ASN A 98 -13.41 15.35 -6.50
N SER A 99 -12.46 14.44 -6.37
CA SER A 99 -12.69 13.02 -6.26
C SER A 99 -12.27 12.54 -4.88
N TRP A 100 -12.71 11.33 -4.50
CA TRP A 100 -12.42 10.70 -3.21
C TRP A 100 -10.92 10.50 -2.93
N TYR A 101 -10.07 10.58 -3.95
CA TYR A 101 -8.60 10.46 -3.85
C TYR A 101 -7.86 11.79 -3.91
N SER A 102 -8.56 12.92 -4.14
CA SER A 102 -7.89 14.21 -4.40
C SER A 102 -6.99 14.66 -3.27
N ASP A 103 -7.50 14.58 -2.03
CA ASP A 103 -6.74 14.97 -0.83
C ASP A 103 -5.51 14.07 -0.64
N ALA A 104 -5.68 12.78 -0.83
CA ALA A 104 -4.59 11.81 -0.74
C ALA A 104 -3.51 12.05 -1.80
N VAL A 105 -3.91 12.39 -3.04
CA VAL A 105 -2.97 12.72 -4.12
C VAL A 105 -2.23 14.02 -3.81
N HIS A 106 -2.93 15.03 -3.28
CA HIS A 106 -2.30 16.30 -2.87
C HIS A 106 -1.23 16.05 -1.81
N TRP A 107 -1.61 15.40 -0.72
CA TRP A 107 -0.68 15.02 0.34
C TRP A 107 0.53 14.25 -0.20
N ALA A 108 0.31 13.16 -0.92
CA ALA A 108 1.40 12.27 -1.35
C ALA A 108 2.34 12.93 -2.37
N THR A 109 1.83 13.86 -3.18
CA THR A 109 2.64 14.63 -4.13
C THR A 109 3.48 15.68 -3.40
N HIS A 110 2.87 16.41 -2.46
CA HIS A 110 3.56 17.41 -1.63
C HIS A 110 4.71 16.75 -0.84
N GLU A 111 4.45 15.59 -0.23
CA GLU A 111 5.44 14.84 0.56
C GLU A 111 6.44 14.03 -0.30
N GLY A 112 6.34 14.12 -1.63
CA GLY A 112 7.25 13.44 -2.55
C GLY A 112 7.13 11.90 -2.56
N ILE A 113 6.03 11.37 -2.03
CA ILE A 113 5.75 9.93 -1.99
C ILE A 113 5.46 9.41 -3.41
N ILE A 114 4.72 10.21 -4.19
CA ILE A 114 4.38 9.85 -5.57
C ILE A 114 4.48 11.07 -6.48
N ASN A 115 4.81 10.84 -7.75
CA ASN A 115 4.82 11.86 -8.78
C ASN A 115 3.81 11.52 -9.87
N GLY A 116 3.39 12.52 -10.65
CA GLY A 116 2.67 12.31 -11.89
C GLY A 116 3.56 11.71 -12.98
N TYR A 117 2.94 11.42 -14.10
CA TYR A 117 3.64 10.97 -15.32
C TYR A 117 4.25 12.14 -16.09
N ASN A 118 5.18 11.83 -16.99
CA ASN A 118 5.83 12.83 -17.86
C ASN A 118 4.85 13.58 -18.79
N ASN A 119 3.62 13.08 -18.97
CA ASN A 119 2.56 13.73 -19.73
C ASN A 119 1.74 14.73 -18.91
N GLY A 120 2.13 15.03 -17.69
CA GLY A 120 1.46 15.97 -16.78
C GLY A 120 0.19 15.41 -16.11
N LYS A 121 -0.12 14.11 -16.24
CA LYS A 121 -1.24 13.46 -15.59
C LYS A 121 -0.79 12.66 -14.36
N PHE A 122 -1.71 12.46 -13.42
CA PHE A 122 -1.50 11.57 -12.28
C PHE A 122 -1.84 10.11 -12.62
N GLY A 123 -2.88 9.85 -13.37
CA GLY A 123 -3.40 8.52 -13.69
C GLY A 123 -4.04 7.82 -12.49
N PRO A 124 -5.06 8.40 -11.81
CA PRO A 124 -5.59 7.84 -10.56
C PRO A 124 -6.22 6.45 -10.73
N ASN A 125 -6.71 6.14 -11.92
CA ASN A 125 -7.33 4.86 -12.25
C ASN A 125 -6.38 3.84 -12.88
N ASP A 126 -5.12 4.22 -13.13
CA ASP A 126 -4.17 3.32 -13.75
C ASP A 126 -3.76 2.19 -12.78
N PRO A 127 -3.65 0.95 -13.25
CA PRO A 127 -3.16 -0.16 -12.44
C PRO A 127 -1.69 0.04 -12.09
N VAL A 128 -1.26 -0.52 -10.95
CA VAL A 128 0.10 -0.33 -10.42
C VAL A 128 0.87 -1.64 -10.48
N THR A 129 2.09 -1.59 -11.02
CA THR A 129 2.98 -2.74 -11.03
C THR A 129 3.56 -3.00 -9.64
N ARG A 130 4.01 -4.23 -9.41
CA ARG A 130 4.58 -4.64 -8.12
C ARG A 130 5.85 -3.86 -7.78
N GLU A 131 6.69 -3.56 -8.77
CA GLU A 131 7.87 -2.70 -8.54
C GLU A 131 7.48 -1.25 -8.20
N GLN A 132 6.43 -0.72 -8.83
CA GLN A 132 5.93 0.62 -8.50
C GLN A 132 5.39 0.67 -7.06
N ILE A 133 4.71 -0.39 -6.60
CA ILE A 133 4.29 -0.50 -5.18
C ILE A 133 5.50 -0.45 -4.25
N ALA A 134 6.56 -1.20 -4.56
CA ALA A 134 7.79 -1.16 -3.75
C ALA A 134 8.36 0.26 -3.66
N VAL A 135 8.39 0.99 -4.77
CA VAL A 135 8.88 2.39 -4.82
C VAL A 135 8.01 3.31 -3.96
N ILE A 136 6.68 3.20 -4.08
CA ILE A 136 5.74 4.03 -3.30
C ILE A 136 5.91 3.76 -1.81
N LEU A 137 5.92 2.49 -1.39
CA LEU A 137 6.08 2.11 0.02
C LEU A 137 7.46 2.52 0.57
N TRP A 138 8.51 2.41 -0.22
CA TRP A 138 9.86 2.82 0.16
C TRP A 138 9.97 4.34 0.38
N ARG A 139 9.33 5.14 -0.48
CA ARG A 139 9.26 6.59 -0.33
C ARG A 139 8.41 6.98 0.89
N TYR A 140 7.28 6.31 1.08
CA TYR A 140 6.44 6.53 2.26
C TYR A 140 7.19 6.18 3.55
N ALA A 141 7.91 5.06 3.60
CA ALA A 141 8.71 4.69 4.76
C ALA A 141 9.78 5.74 5.10
N LYS A 142 10.43 6.30 4.08
CA LYS A 142 11.39 7.41 4.26
C LYS A 142 10.72 8.69 4.79
N TYR A 143 9.58 9.06 4.22
CA TYR A 143 8.79 10.20 4.66
C TYR A 143 8.38 10.04 6.13
N ALA A 144 7.87 8.89 6.50
CA ALA A 144 7.41 8.59 7.86
C ALA A 144 8.56 8.40 8.88
N GLY A 145 9.82 8.43 8.43
CA GLY A 145 11.00 8.29 9.31
C GLY A 145 11.22 6.88 9.82
N TYR A 146 10.67 5.86 9.16
CA TYR A 146 10.93 4.47 9.56
C TYR A 146 12.37 4.05 9.26
N GLU A 147 12.92 3.15 10.09
CA GLU A 147 14.24 2.60 9.85
C GLU A 147 14.29 1.80 8.55
N MET A 148 15.14 2.24 7.64
CA MET A 148 15.35 1.65 6.32
C MET A 148 16.58 0.72 6.33
N GLY A 149 16.70 -0.14 7.33
CA GLY A 149 17.78 -1.11 7.40
C GLY A 149 17.91 -1.96 6.13
N THR A 150 19.00 -2.69 6.00
CA THR A 150 19.24 -3.53 4.80
C THR A 150 18.32 -4.75 4.70
N GLY A 151 17.43 -4.95 5.69
CA GLY A 151 16.62 -6.16 5.77
C GLY A 151 17.49 -7.42 5.94
N LYS A 152 16.88 -8.60 5.83
CA LYS A 152 17.64 -9.84 5.68
C LYS A 152 18.36 -9.80 4.34
N THR A 153 19.61 -10.24 4.30
CA THR A 153 20.40 -10.44 3.06
C THR A 153 19.75 -11.57 2.23
N MET A 154 18.62 -11.28 1.62
CA MET A 154 17.95 -12.20 0.71
C MET A 154 18.36 -11.85 -0.71
N ASN A 155 18.83 -12.84 -1.46
CA ASN A 155 19.27 -12.64 -2.84
C ASN A 155 18.05 -12.56 -3.78
N MET A 156 17.52 -11.36 -3.96
CA MET A 156 16.46 -11.09 -4.94
C MET A 156 16.86 -11.48 -6.37
N PHE A 157 18.15 -11.43 -6.68
CA PHE A 157 18.66 -11.75 -8.02
C PHE A 157 18.70 -13.25 -8.35
N SER A 158 18.23 -14.11 -7.43
CA SER A 158 18.02 -15.53 -7.71
C SER A 158 16.71 -15.84 -8.45
N PHE A 159 15.83 -14.84 -8.59
CA PHE A 159 14.60 -15.01 -9.37
C PHE A 159 14.89 -14.90 -10.88
N ASP A 160 14.20 -15.72 -11.67
CA ASP A 160 14.39 -15.81 -13.11
C ASP A 160 14.10 -14.49 -13.84
N ASP A 161 13.18 -13.69 -13.30
CA ASP A 161 12.73 -12.40 -13.82
C ASP A 161 13.32 -11.17 -13.08
N ALA A 162 14.37 -11.36 -12.31
CA ALA A 162 15.02 -10.26 -11.60
C ALA A 162 15.61 -9.19 -12.53
N SER A 163 15.99 -9.58 -13.75
CA SER A 163 16.46 -8.66 -14.81
C SER A 163 15.38 -7.72 -15.35
N ASP A 164 14.10 -8.03 -15.13
CA ASP A 164 12.98 -7.23 -15.58
C ASP A 164 12.67 -6.06 -14.62
N ILE A 165 13.35 -6.01 -13.46
CA ILE A 165 13.23 -4.90 -12.52
C ILE A 165 13.85 -3.65 -13.13
N SER A 166 13.04 -2.59 -13.23
CA SER A 166 13.51 -1.29 -13.70
C SER A 166 14.61 -0.72 -12.81
N GLU A 167 15.58 0.00 -13.37
CA GLU A 167 16.72 0.56 -12.64
C GLU A 167 16.27 1.39 -11.42
N PHE A 168 15.22 2.22 -11.56
CA PHE A 168 14.69 3.04 -10.47
C PHE A 168 14.07 2.22 -9.31
N ALA A 169 13.71 0.98 -9.57
CA ALA A 169 13.02 0.11 -8.62
C ALA A 169 13.95 -0.92 -7.94
N ILE A 170 15.22 -1.06 -8.36
CA ILE A 170 16.14 -2.07 -7.83
C ILE A 170 16.27 -1.95 -6.30
N ALA A 171 16.65 -0.77 -5.79
CA ALA A 171 16.82 -0.57 -4.35
C ALA A 171 15.50 -0.71 -3.55
N PRO A 172 14.36 -0.12 -3.99
CA PRO A 172 13.07 -0.35 -3.37
C PRO A 172 12.61 -1.82 -3.36
N MET A 173 12.79 -2.54 -4.44
CA MET A 173 12.44 -3.96 -4.53
C MET A 173 13.32 -4.82 -3.62
N GLN A 174 14.61 -4.55 -3.57
CA GLN A 174 15.54 -5.25 -2.68
C GLN A 174 15.17 -5.01 -1.20
N TRP A 175 14.83 -3.78 -0.84
CA TRP A 175 14.32 -3.45 0.49
C TRP A 175 13.02 -4.18 0.79
N ALA A 176 12.01 -4.09 -0.09
CA ALA A 176 10.71 -4.69 0.12
C ALA A 176 10.78 -6.23 0.23
N TYR A 177 11.64 -6.85 -0.59
CA TYR A 177 11.90 -8.29 -0.52
C TYR A 177 12.66 -8.67 0.77
N GLY A 178 13.70 -7.91 1.13
CA GLY A 178 14.49 -8.14 2.35
C GLY A 178 13.67 -8.06 3.65
N TYR A 179 12.63 -7.22 3.67
CA TYR A 179 11.67 -7.14 4.78
C TYR A 179 10.48 -8.10 4.62
N SER A 180 10.44 -8.91 3.56
CA SER A 180 9.32 -9.81 3.24
C SER A 180 7.98 -9.06 3.09
N ILE A 181 8.01 -7.81 2.65
CA ILE A 181 6.83 -7.00 2.30
C ILE A 181 6.30 -7.48 0.95
N ILE A 182 7.19 -7.59 -0.04
CA ILE A 182 6.90 -8.16 -1.35
C ILE A 182 7.64 -9.48 -1.47
N ASN A 183 6.91 -10.54 -1.71
CA ASN A 183 7.43 -11.89 -1.94
C ASN A 183 7.30 -12.26 -3.42
N GLY A 184 7.92 -13.37 -3.83
CA GLY A 184 7.69 -13.93 -5.16
C GLY A 184 6.22 -14.25 -5.43
N THR A 185 5.82 -14.21 -6.68
CA THR A 185 4.52 -14.72 -7.14
C THR A 185 4.56 -16.24 -7.33
N SER A 186 5.77 -16.78 -7.45
CA SER A 186 6.08 -18.21 -7.39
C SER A 186 7.41 -18.42 -6.69
N SER A 187 7.90 -19.66 -6.66
CA SER A 187 9.24 -19.98 -6.15
C SER A 187 10.37 -19.38 -6.99
N THR A 188 10.13 -19.02 -8.25
CA THR A 188 11.14 -18.57 -9.20
C THR A 188 10.86 -17.21 -9.82
N THR A 189 9.71 -16.56 -9.54
CA THR A 189 9.34 -15.27 -10.15
C THR A 189 8.92 -14.24 -9.13
N LEU A 190 9.35 -12.98 -9.33
CA LEU A 190 8.93 -11.79 -8.58
C LEU A 190 7.77 -11.06 -9.24
N SER A 191 7.65 -11.17 -10.57
CA SER A 191 6.71 -10.45 -11.43
C SER A 191 6.77 -8.93 -11.23
N PRO A 192 7.94 -8.28 -11.36
CA PRO A 192 8.08 -6.86 -11.05
C PRO A 192 7.18 -5.97 -11.91
N GLN A 193 7.00 -6.33 -13.19
CA GLN A 193 6.14 -5.64 -14.14
C GLN A 193 4.66 -6.09 -14.07
N GLY A 194 4.35 -7.12 -13.30
CA GLY A 194 2.97 -7.59 -13.10
C GLY A 194 2.15 -6.60 -12.29
N TYR A 195 0.91 -6.37 -12.69
CA TYR A 195 -0.03 -5.56 -11.92
C TYR A 195 -0.47 -6.30 -10.66
N ALA A 196 -0.49 -5.60 -9.54
CA ALA A 196 -0.98 -6.18 -8.30
C ALA A 196 -2.52 -6.15 -8.25
N THR A 197 -3.11 -7.21 -7.71
CA THR A 197 -4.53 -7.21 -7.38
C THR A 197 -4.80 -6.53 -6.03
N ARG A 198 -6.06 -6.23 -5.74
CA ARG A 198 -6.48 -5.66 -4.46
C ARG A 198 -6.14 -6.59 -3.29
N ALA A 199 -6.36 -7.91 -3.45
CA ALA A 199 -5.98 -8.90 -2.43
C ALA A 199 -4.45 -8.95 -2.21
N GLN A 200 -3.67 -8.92 -3.29
CA GLN A 200 -2.21 -8.86 -3.17
C GLN A 200 -1.74 -7.60 -2.45
N PHE A 201 -2.39 -6.45 -2.72
CA PHE A 201 -2.03 -5.22 -2.02
C PHE A 201 -2.44 -5.25 -0.55
N ALA A 202 -3.59 -5.86 -0.20
CA ALA A 202 -3.97 -6.08 1.20
C ALA A 202 -2.88 -6.84 1.96
N ALA A 203 -2.37 -7.93 1.39
CA ALA A 203 -1.27 -8.68 1.97
C ALA A 203 0.04 -7.87 2.06
N ILE A 204 0.34 -7.06 1.05
CA ILE A 204 1.54 -6.20 1.04
C ILE A 204 1.46 -5.14 2.14
N ILE A 205 0.32 -4.45 2.29
CA ILE A 205 0.19 -3.38 3.29
C ILE A 205 0.17 -3.93 4.72
N CYS A 206 -0.46 -5.09 4.96
CA CYS A 206 -0.41 -5.77 6.26
C CYS A 206 1.02 -6.14 6.66
N ARG A 207 1.80 -6.70 5.72
CA ARG A 207 3.21 -7.02 5.95
C ARG A 207 4.05 -5.77 6.18
N PHE A 208 3.80 -4.69 5.44
CA PHE A 208 4.47 -3.42 5.65
C PHE A 208 4.22 -2.89 7.07
N CYS A 209 2.98 -2.84 7.52
CA CYS A 209 2.64 -2.43 8.88
C CYS A 209 3.34 -3.30 9.92
N ALA A 210 3.28 -4.62 9.78
CA ALA A 210 3.86 -5.57 10.73
C ALA A 210 5.40 -5.56 10.79
N LYS A 211 6.10 -5.19 9.71
CA LYS A 211 7.56 -5.32 9.59
C LYS A 211 8.32 -4.00 9.69
N VAL A 212 7.71 -2.90 9.26
CA VAL A 212 8.37 -1.60 9.12
C VAL A 212 7.89 -0.59 10.16
N MET A 213 6.60 -0.60 10.50
CA MET A 213 5.99 0.38 11.41
C MET A 213 6.14 0.00 12.91
N LYS A 214 7.24 -0.61 13.29
CA LYS A 214 7.50 -1.02 14.69
C LYS A 214 8.11 0.12 15.50
#